data_51fa88074bec46502ec9ae6afdb36a8a
#
_entry.id   51fa88074bec46502ec9ae6afdb36a8a
#
_cell.length_a   1.000
_cell.length_b   1.000
_cell.length_c   1.000
_cell.angle_alpha   90.00
_cell.angle_beta   90.00
_cell.angle_gamma   90.00
#
_symmetry.space_group_name_H-M   'P 1'
#
loop_
_entity.id
_entity.type
_entity.pdbx_description
1 polymer ?
#
loop_
_entity_poly.entity_id
_entity_poly.type
_entity_poly.pdbx_seq_one_letter_code
_entity_poly.pdbx_strand_id
1 'polypeptide(L)'
;MIEPDHPHSISNNRRHTMNTELVTTDPEILGGTPVFAGTRVPVAVLFENLADGLTLDEILESYPTLNREQAIEALRQAETLLERRRAA
;
A
#
# COMPACT_ATOMS: atom_id res chain seq x y z
N MET A 1 -31.99 5.51 12.39
CA MET A 1 -31.68 5.38 12.59
C MET A 1 -31.17 5.10 12.61
N ILE A 2 -30.97 5.09 12.46
CA ILE A 2 -30.32 4.77 12.52
C ILE A 2 -29.67 4.62 12.51
N GLU A 3 -29.22 4.39 12.36
CA GLU A 3 -28.41 4.12 12.37
C GLU A 3 -27.74 4.05 12.33
N PRO A 4 -27.75 4.16 12.30
CA PRO A 4 -26.84 3.93 12.18
C PRO A 4 -26.18 3.76 12.15
N ASP A 5 -26.09 3.48 11.98
CA ASP A 5 -25.34 3.09 12.03
C ASP A 5 -24.76 2.97 11.93
N HIS A 6 -24.64 2.94 11.69
CA HIS A 6 -24.00 2.60 11.74
C HIS A 6 -23.35 2.44 11.79
N PRO A 7 -23.36 2.57 11.67
CA PRO A 7 -22.64 2.19 11.79
C PRO A 7 -22.11 1.99 11.63
N HIS A 8 -22.00 1.83 11.30
CA HIS A 8 -21.46 1.38 11.32
C HIS A 8 -20.86 1.25 11.29
N SER A 9 -20.89 1.46 11.19
CA SER A 9 -20.33 1.14 11.37
C SER A 9 -19.72 0.91 11.36
N ILE A 10 -19.64 1.01 11.27
CA ILE A 10 -18.96 0.60 11.44
C ILE A 10 -18.37 0.31 11.36
N SER A 11 -18.11 0.20 11.19
CA SER A 11 -17.42 -0.30 11.21
C SER A 11 -16.87 -0.61 11.09
N ASN A 12 -16.65 -0.70 11.00
CA ASN A 12 -15.97 -1.16 11.01
C ASN A 12 -15.41 -1.40 10.95
N ASN A 13 -15.11 -1.44 10.88
CA ASN A 13 -14.40 -1.80 10.94
C ASN A 13 -13.86 -1.95 11.09
N ARG A 14 -13.61 -1.95 11.10
CA ARG A 14 -12.95 -2.27 11.32
C ARG A 14 -12.31 -2.64 11.41
N ARG A 15 -12.07 -2.92 11.31
CA ARG A 15 -11.41 -3.38 11.34
C ARG A 15 -10.76 -3.66 11.14
N HIS A 16 -10.54 -3.78 11.02
CA HIS A 16 -9.79 -4.07 10.70
C HIS A 16 -9.25 -4.12 10.34
N THR A 17 -9.16 -4.15 10.63
CA THR A 17 -8.63 -4.15 10.38
C THR A 17 -7.96 -4.16 9.89
N MET A 18 -7.70 -4.25 10.26
CA MET A 18 -7.00 -4.29 9.74
C MET A 18 -6.72 -4.22 8.60
N ASN A 19 -7.16 -4.44 8.33
CA ASN A 19 -6.97 -4.39 7.21
C ASN A 19 -6.70 -3.28 6.66
N THR A 20 -6.29 -2.73 6.96
CA THR A 20 -5.69 -1.53 6.56
C THR A 20 -5.24 -1.59 5.14
N GLU A 21 -5.63 -0.64 4.36
CA GLU A 21 -5.19 -0.60 2.99
C GLU A 21 -3.71 -0.28 2.92
N LEU A 22 -2.99 -1.06 2.15
CA LEU A 22 -1.60 -0.76 1.85
C LEU A 22 -1.49 0.31 0.77
N VAL A 23 -2.41 0.27 -0.19
CA VAL A 23 -2.36 1.08 -1.40
C VAL A 23 -3.68 1.81 -1.55
N THR A 24 -3.61 3.07 -1.92
CA THR A 24 -4.81 3.85 -2.21
C THR A 24 -4.68 4.50 -3.57
N THR A 25 -5.82 4.81 -4.16
CA THR A 25 -5.89 5.63 -5.36
C THR A 25 -6.81 6.80 -5.08
N ASP A 26 -6.40 7.98 -5.50
CA ASP A 26 -7.19 9.20 -5.29
C ASP A 26 -6.98 10.06 -6.52
N PRO A 27 -8.06 10.43 -7.23
CA PRO A 27 -7.89 11.27 -8.43
C PRO A 27 -7.13 12.57 -8.16
N GLU A 28 -7.14 13.03 -6.91
CA GLU A 28 -6.45 14.25 -6.52
C GLU A 28 -4.97 14.02 -6.30
N ILE A 29 -4.52 12.78 -6.24
CA ILE A 29 -3.12 12.45 -6.03
C ILE A 29 -2.60 11.78 -7.28
N LEU A 30 -1.75 12.52 -8.01
CA LEU A 30 -1.08 12.01 -9.21
C LEU A 30 -2.06 11.39 -10.20
N GLY A 31 -3.26 11.99 -10.32
CA GLY A 31 -4.25 11.54 -11.29
C GLY A 31 -4.80 10.15 -11.05
N GLY A 32 -4.77 9.67 -9.81
CA GLY A 32 -5.31 8.36 -9.48
C GLY A 32 -4.27 7.25 -9.51
N THR A 33 -3.00 7.60 -9.64
CA THR A 33 -1.92 6.59 -9.59
C THR A 33 -1.93 5.90 -8.24
N PRO A 34 -1.80 4.56 -8.19
CA PRO A 34 -1.71 3.87 -6.90
C PRO A 34 -0.51 4.34 -6.10
N VAL A 35 -0.76 4.76 -4.86
CA VAL A 35 0.29 5.22 -3.96
C VAL A 35 0.19 4.44 -2.66
N PHE A 36 1.29 4.41 -1.90
CA PHE A 36 1.23 3.85 -0.56
C PHE A 36 0.31 4.70 0.31
N ALA A 37 -0.52 4.04 1.11
CA ALA A 37 -1.53 4.72 1.90
C ALA A 37 -0.89 5.79 2.79
N GLY A 38 -1.50 6.96 2.82
CA GLY A 38 -0.99 8.07 3.63
C GLY A 38 0.19 8.80 3.03
N THR A 39 0.60 8.46 1.81
CA THR A 39 1.73 9.09 1.16
C THR A 39 1.35 9.52 -0.25
N ARG A 40 2.27 10.22 -0.90
CA ARG A 40 2.17 10.49 -2.34
C ARG A 40 3.20 9.66 -3.13
N VAL A 41 3.72 8.61 -2.52
CA VAL A 41 4.75 7.77 -3.14
C VAL A 41 4.08 6.69 -3.98
N PRO A 42 4.23 6.72 -5.30
CA PRO A 42 3.65 5.66 -6.15
C PRO A 42 4.24 4.31 -5.80
N VAL A 43 3.40 3.30 -5.81
CA VAL A 43 3.84 1.93 -5.53
C VAL A 43 4.94 1.52 -6.52
N ALA A 44 4.80 1.93 -7.78
CA ALA A 44 5.77 1.58 -8.81
C ALA A 44 7.17 2.07 -8.49
N VAL A 45 7.28 3.20 -7.77
CA VAL A 45 8.59 3.76 -7.45
C VAL A 45 9.43 2.79 -6.63
N LEU A 46 8.80 2.07 -5.69
CA LEU A 46 9.53 1.10 -4.89
C LEU A 46 10.17 0.05 -5.79
N PHE A 47 9.38 -0.53 -6.68
CA PHE A 47 9.88 -1.62 -7.51
C PHE A 47 10.87 -1.13 -8.55
N GLU A 48 10.65 0.05 -9.11
CA GLU A 48 11.56 0.60 -10.10
C GLU A 48 12.93 0.88 -9.49
N ASN A 49 12.95 1.44 -8.29
CA ASN A 49 14.22 1.73 -7.63
C ASN A 49 14.95 0.46 -7.25
N LEU A 50 14.23 -0.56 -6.79
CA LEU A 50 14.86 -1.84 -6.50
C LEU A 50 15.43 -2.47 -7.77
N ALA A 51 14.69 -2.37 -8.86
CA ALA A 51 15.17 -2.90 -10.14
C ALA A 51 16.41 -2.17 -10.63
N ASP A 52 16.53 -0.90 -10.25
CA ASP A 52 17.70 -0.09 -10.62
C ASP A 52 18.88 -0.33 -9.70
N GLY A 53 18.74 -1.18 -8.69
CA GLY A 53 19.86 -1.55 -7.84
C GLY A 53 19.94 -0.80 -6.53
N LEU A 54 18.97 0.05 -6.22
CA LEU A 54 19.00 0.73 -4.92
C LEU A 54 18.60 -0.24 -3.82
N THR A 55 19.18 -0.03 -2.64
CA THR A 55 18.75 -0.81 -1.47
C THR A 55 17.47 -0.22 -0.90
N LEU A 56 16.78 -1.04 -0.12
CA LEU A 56 15.57 -0.57 0.54
C LEU A 56 15.87 0.63 1.42
N ASP A 57 16.99 0.61 2.15
CA ASP A 57 17.34 1.73 3.00
C ASP A 57 17.53 3.01 2.21
N GLU A 58 18.15 2.92 1.04
CA GLU A 58 18.33 4.10 0.19
C GLU A 58 16.98 4.65 -0.28
N ILE A 59 16.06 3.75 -0.61
CA ILE A 59 14.75 4.18 -1.05
C ILE A 59 14.00 4.88 0.07
N LEU A 60 14.06 4.32 1.28
CA LEU A 60 13.36 4.92 2.41
C LEU A 60 13.95 6.27 2.78
N GLU A 61 15.25 6.46 2.59
CA GLU A 61 15.85 7.78 2.80
C GLU A 61 15.33 8.80 1.80
N SER A 62 15.13 8.39 0.57
CA SER A 62 14.65 9.29 -0.49
C SER A 62 13.17 9.61 -0.34
N TYR A 63 12.40 8.74 0.27
CA TYR A 63 10.95 8.89 0.40
C TYR A 63 10.55 8.75 1.87
N PRO A 64 10.80 9.79 2.67
CA PRO A 64 10.63 9.68 4.12
C PRO A 64 9.20 9.44 4.59
N THR A 65 8.19 9.71 3.75
CA THR A 65 6.81 9.40 4.12
C THR A 65 6.47 7.94 3.96
N LEU A 66 7.30 7.18 3.26
CA LEU A 66 7.11 5.74 3.12
C LEU A 66 7.81 5.05 4.28
N ASN A 67 7.10 4.21 5.02
CA ASN A 67 7.75 3.51 6.12
C ASN A 67 8.15 2.11 5.67
N ARG A 68 9.08 1.54 6.45
CA ARG A 68 9.67 0.25 6.11
C ARG A 68 8.62 -0.86 6.04
N GLU A 69 7.66 -0.82 6.95
CA GLU A 69 6.65 -1.88 7.00
C GLU A 69 5.79 -1.88 5.76
N GLN A 70 5.45 -0.69 5.26
CA GLN A 70 4.69 -0.61 4.02
C GLN A 70 5.47 -1.20 2.86
N ALA A 71 6.76 -0.88 2.77
CA ALA A 71 7.59 -1.39 1.69
C ALA A 71 7.71 -2.90 1.76
N ILE A 72 7.94 -3.44 2.96
CA ILE A 72 8.07 -4.88 3.13
C ILE A 72 6.77 -5.59 2.79
N GLU A 73 5.64 -5.02 3.22
CA GLU A 73 4.35 -5.65 2.91
C GLU A 73 4.10 -5.66 1.41
N ALA A 74 4.50 -4.60 0.70
CA ALA A 74 4.35 -4.58 -0.75
C ALA A 74 5.16 -5.70 -1.39
N LEU A 75 6.37 -5.93 -0.89
CA LEU A 75 7.20 -7.00 -1.43
C LEU A 75 6.59 -8.37 -1.16
N ARG A 76 6.00 -8.56 0.02
CA ARG A 76 5.35 -9.83 0.33
C ARG A 76 4.14 -10.08 -0.55
N GLN A 77 3.36 -9.04 -0.83
CA GLN A 77 2.21 -9.20 -1.71
C GLN A 77 2.65 -9.50 -3.13
N ALA A 78 3.73 -8.88 -3.57
CA ALA A 78 4.27 -9.17 -4.90
C ALA A 78 4.73 -10.62 -4.98
N GLU A 79 5.40 -11.10 -3.93
CA GLU A 79 5.83 -12.49 -3.88
C GLU A 79 4.64 -13.44 -4.00
N THR A 80 3.59 -13.17 -3.23
CA THR A 80 2.40 -14.01 -3.25
C THR A 80 1.79 -14.06 -4.65
N LEU A 81 1.70 -12.91 -5.31
CA LEU A 81 1.13 -12.86 -6.65
C LEU A 81 1.94 -13.67 -7.65
N LEU A 82 3.27 -13.59 -7.54
CA LEU A 82 4.13 -14.32 -8.46
C LEU A 82 4.05 -15.83 -8.21
N GLU A 83 3.94 -16.22 -6.95
CA GLU A 83 3.82 -17.64 -6.63
C GLU A 83 2.51 -18.23 -7.10
N ARG A 84 1.45 -17.44 -7.06
CA ARG A 84 0.17 -17.91 -7.60
C ARG A 84 0.26 -18.19 -9.08
N ARG A 85 1.02 -17.40 -9.81
CA ARG A 85 1.17 -17.61 -11.24
C ARG A 85 1.87 -18.93 -11.53
N ARG A 86 2.73 -19.37 -10.63
CA ARG A 86 3.42 -20.66 -10.80
C ARG A 86 2.46 -21.83 -10.74
N ALA A 87 1.36 -21.68 -10.03
CA ALA A 87 0.42 -22.78 -9.84
C ALA A 87 -0.33 -23.13 -11.11
N ALA A 88 -0.29 -22.31 -12.09
CA ALA A 88 -1.04 -22.54 -13.34
C ALA A 88 -0.38 -23.57 -14.25
#